data_b0493420c840208296a0548988979c2e
#
_entry.id   b0493420c840208296a0548988979c2e
#
_cell.length_a   1.000
_cell.length_b   1.000
_cell.length_c   1.000
_cell.angle_alpha   90.00
_cell.angle_beta   90.00
_cell.angle_gamma   90.00
#
_symmetry.space_group_name_H-M   'P 1'
#
loop_
_entity.id
_entity.type
_entity.pdbx_description
1 polymer ?
#
loop_
_entity_poly.entity_id
_entity_poly.type
_entity_poly.pdbx_seq_one_letter_code
_entity_poly.pdbx_strand_id
1 'polypeptide(L)'
;STLLASSAASDVYKRQEKWVKYLNEQNYDIIITTASLSLRLGMLAPELNAKTIGWQHNCYAGYLDVPNVVFWKQECLLQEYLPKLDRYIVLSDYDKRDYKKFLDIDTEVKINPRSFVSERKCDPKSKRFLMATRFVYAKGLDLMMESFEEFCKQDDEWQLDIIGAGDLWNQIVADAKRRGIEDRVNFVGYTNEPEKYYLNSSVFLLPSRWEGWPMVIMEAFEFGLPVIAFHTGAMDLIIDDGKTGYLPEAFDTKKFTDAMLKLAHDEELRREMSRNAIWKSEDFAIEKAVKEWNRLFNRVMGIKTFYMKNEEQILECREKYPLRTSYAEFVKEYQIRDNTILYEAFGGRGMICNPYALFLYLLEKEEYQDYTHIWVLEDFEDNRK
;
A
#
# COMPACT_ATOMS: atom_id res chain seq x y z
N SER A 1 -14.78 -34.06 24.44
CA SER A 1 -14.62 -32.80 23.65
C SER A 1 -13.92 -31.69 24.45
N THR A 2 -14.12 -31.60 25.77
CA THR A 2 -13.50 -30.58 26.66
C THR A 2 -11.98 -30.74 26.82
N LEU A 3 -11.47 -31.98 26.84
CA LEU A 3 -10.04 -32.26 26.96
C LEU A 3 -9.23 -31.88 25.70
N LEU A 4 -9.81 -32.06 24.51
CA LEU A 4 -9.18 -31.65 23.25
C LEU A 4 -9.12 -30.11 23.10
N ALA A 5 -10.16 -29.41 23.56
CA ALA A 5 -10.18 -27.94 23.59
C ALA A 5 -9.14 -27.38 24.58
N SER A 6 -8.91 -28.04 25.74
CA SER A 6 -7.91 -27.63 26.73
C SER A 6 -6.47 -27.88 26.24
N SER A 7 -6.22 -28.96 25.50
CA SER A 7 -4.89 -29.23 24.93
C SER A 7 -4.54 -28.27 23.81
N ALA A 8 -5.49 -27.98 22.90
CA ALA A 8 -5.29 -27.01 21.84
C ALA A 8 -5.05 -25.59 22.39
N ALA A 9 -5.80 -25.16 23.39
CA ALA A 9 -5.58 -23.90 24.07
C ALA A 9 -4.19 -23.85 24.73
N SER A 10 -3.79 -24.91 25.44
CA SER A 10 -2.45 -25.03 26.05
C SER A 10 -1.33 -24.93 25.01
N ASP A 11 -1.52 -25.54 23.83
CA ASP A 11 -0.53 -25.48 22.75
C ASP A 11 -0.44 -24.09 22.11
N VAL A 12 -1.56 -23.36 22.00
CA VAL A 12 -1.58 -21.96 21.53
C VAL A 12 -0.83 -21.06 22.52
N TYR A 13 -1.12 -21.17 23.83
CA TYR A 13 -0.40 -20.41 24.87
C TYR A 13 1.10 -20.68 24.85
N LYS A 14 1.53 -21.93 24.76
CA LYS A 14 2.96 -22.29 24.66
C LYS A 14 3.64 -21.70 23.42
N ARG A 15 2.91 -21.54 22.31
CA ARG A 15 3.44 -20.86 21.11
C ARG A 15 3.58 -19.38 21.33
N GLN A 16 2.59 -18.73 21.97
CA GLN A 16 2.65 -17.30 22.31
C GLN A 16 3.84 -17.01 23.24
N GLU A 17 4.02 -17.77 24.33
CA GLU A 17 5.15 -17.63 25.25
C GLU A 17 6.50 -17.76 24.52
N LYS A 18 6.63 -18.70 23.57
CA LYS A 18 7.84 -18.86 22.76
C LYS A 18 8.12 -17.64 21.89
N TRP A 19 7.08 -17.08 21.25
CA TRP A 19 7.23 -15.88 20.44
C TRP A 19 7.58 -14.66 21.28
N VAL A 20 6.92 -14.45 22.41
CA VAL A 20 7.24 -13.36 23.35
C VAL A 20 8.69 -13.45 23.82
N LYS A 21 9.12 -14.64 24.26
CA LYS A 21 10.51 -14.88 24.68
C LYS A 21 11.48 -14.56 23.55
N TYR A 22 11.27 -15.11 22.36
CA TYR A 22 12.13 -14.89 21.21
C TYR A 22 12.24 -13.40 20.85
N LEU A 23 11.10 -12.70 20.72
CA LEU A 23 11.07 -11.28 20.35
C LEU A 23 11.72 -10.38 21.40
N ASN A 24 11.54 -10.69 22.70
CA ASN A 24 12.19 -9.95 23.78
C ASN A 24 13.70 -10.19 23.85
N GLU A 25 14.16 -11.39 23.49
CA GLU A 25 15.60 -11.72 23.43
C GLU A 25 16.33 -10.97 22.30
N GLN A 26 15.59 -10.53 21.24
CA GLN A 26 16.18 -9.77 20.14
C GLN A 26 16.41 -8.30 20.48
N ASN A 27 15.81 -7.78 21.57
CA ASN A 27 15.92 -6.38 22.02
C ASN A 27 15.53 -5.35 20.95
N TYR A 28 14.47 -5.63 20.18
CA TYR A 28 13.93 -4.65 19.22
C TYR A 28 13.36 -3.42 19.93
N ASP A 29 13.57 -2.23 19.36
CA ASP A 29 12.94 -1.00 19.83
C ASP A 29 11.47 -0.93 19.37
N ILE A 30 11.22 -1.27 18.10
CA ILE A 30 9.89 -1.23 17.50
C ILE A 30 9.68 -2.51 16.68
N ILE A 31 8.51 -3.11 16.81
CA ILE A 31 8.04 -4.21 15.96
C ILE A 31 6.88 -3.71 15.13
N ILE A 32 7.01 -3.81 13.81
CA ILE A 32 5.96 -3.43 12.86
C ILE A 32 5.46 -4.68 12.15
N THR A 33 4.15 -4.87 12.14
CA THR A 33 3.52 -5.97 11.40
C THR A 33 2.47 -5.44 10.43
N THR A 34 2.21 -6.19 9.37
CA THR A 34 1.24 -5.81 8.36
C THR A 34 0.05 -6.75 8.33
N ALA A 35 -1.07 -6.26 7.82
CA ALA A 35 -2.29 -7.03 7.58
C ALA A 35 -2.72 -7.89 8.80
N SER A 36 -2.92 -9.20 8.59
CA SER A 36 -3.41 -10.12 9.63
C SER A 36 -2.43 -10.35 10.77
N LEU A 37 -1.15 -10.12 10.58
CA LEU A 37 -0.15 -10.23 11.65
C LEU A 37 -0.30 -9.13 12.70
N SER A 38 -0.89 -7.99 12.36
CA SER A 38 -1.18 -6.94 13.33
C SER A 38 -2.08 -7.41 14.46
N LEU A 39 -3.06 -8.27 14.16
CA LEU A 39 -3.89 -8.90 15.19
C LEU A 39 -3.06 -9.80 16.10
N ARG A 40 -2.17 -10.63 15.52
CA ARG A 40 -1.28 -11.49 16.31
C ARG A 40 -0.30 -10.67 17.16
N LEU A 41 0.25 -9.60 16.62
CA LEU A 41 1.09 -8.69 17.38
C LEU A 41 0.32 -8.08 18.56
N GLY A 42 -0.94 -7.67 18.36
CA GLY A 42 -1.81 -7.18 19.42
C GLY A 42 -2.04 -8.17 20.55
N MET A 43 -2.09 -9.47 20.23
CA MET A 43 -2.16 -10.54 21.25
C MET A 43 -0.88 -10.63 22.10
N LEU A 44 0.29 -10.35 21.50
CA LEU A 44 1.59 -10.46 22.17
C LEU A 44 2.02 -9.13 22.83
N ALA A 45 1.51 -8.01 22.34
CA ALA A 45 1.96 -6.66 22.69
C ALA A 45 2.06 -6.38 24.20
N PRO A 46 1.13 -6.86 25.08
CA PRO A 46 1.24 -6.60 26.51
C PRO A 46 2.47 -7.24 27.20
N GLU A 47 3.09 -8.22 26.57
CA GLU A 47 4.22 -8.97 27.12
C GLU A 47 5.55 -8.63 26.40
N LEU A 48 5.51 -7.77 25.38
CA LEU A 48 6.69 -7.37 24.61
C LEU A 48 7.37 -6.14 25.23
N ASN A 49 8.71 -6.16 25.23
CA ASN A 49 9.53 -5.00 25.61
C ASN A 49 9.55 -3.92 24.52
N ALA A 50 9.45 -4.34 23.26
CA ALA A 50 9.43 -3.47 22.10
C ALA A 50 8.11 -2.69 21.98
N LYS A 51 8.17 -1.52 21.37
CA LYS A 51 6.98 -0.80 20.88
C LYS A 51 6.34 -1.53 19.72
N THR A 52 5.03 -1.49 19.61
CA THR A 52 4.28 -2.30 18.66
C THR A 52 3.43 -1.45 17.74
N ILE A 53 3.58 -1.66 16.42
CA ILE A 53 2.84 -0.95 15.38
C ILE A 53 2.20 -1.96 14.44
N GLY A 54 0.87 -1.93 14.31
CA GLY A 54 0.17 -2.64 13.25
C GLY A 54 -0.04 -1.73 12.04
N TRP A 55 0.13 -2.25 10.83
CA TRP A 55 -0.04 -1.49 9.59
C TRP A 55 -0.98 -2.19 8.63
N GLN A 56 -2.12 -1.56 8.34
CA GLN A 56 -3.11 -2.07 7.40
C GLN A 56 -2.67 -1.85 5.96
N HIS A 57 -2.90 -2.86 5.10
CA HIS A 57 -2.63 -2.80 3.66
C HIS A 57 -3.85 -3.09 2.77
N ASN A 58 -5.05 -2.97 3.32
CA ASN A 58 -6.32 -3.02 2.59
C ASN A 58 -7.27 -1.98 3.20
N CYS A 59 -8.42 -1.70 2.59
CA CYS A 59 -9.45 -0.87 3.22
C CYS A 59 -10.22 -1.65 4.29
N TYR A 60 -10.92 -0.92 5.15
CA TYR A 60 -11.82 -1.50 6.18
C TYR A 60 -12.80 -2.50 5.55
N ALA A 61 -13.53 -2.08 4.52
CA ALA A 61 -14.52 -2.92 3.84
C ALA A 61 -13.89 -4.20 3.24
N GLY A 62 -12.69 -4.09 2.64
CA GLY A 62 -11.95 -5.22 2.08
C GLY A 62 -11.47 -6.23 3.12
N TYR A 63 -11.42 -5.86 4.41
CA TYR A 63 -11.06 -6.77 5.50
C TYR A 63 -12.26 -7.35 6.24
N LEU A 64 -13.37 -6.63 6.33
CA LEU A 64 -14.46 -6.96 7.25
C LEU A 64 -15.80 -7.20 6.56
N ASP A 65 -16.11 -6.44 5.50
CA ASP A 65 -17.45 -6.45 4.90
C ASP A 65 -17.61 -7.50 3.79
N VAL A 66 -16.51 -8.04 3.27
CA VAL A 66 -16.54 -9.05 2.21
C VAL A 66 -16.54 -10.45 2.81
N PRO A 67 -17.50 -11.33 2.46
CA PRO A 67 -17.54 -12.69 2.96
C PRO A 67 -16.25 -13.48 2.68
N ASN A 68 -15.79 -14.24 3.68
CA ASN A 68 -14.61 -15.11 3.62
C ASN A 68 -13.26 -14.37 3.41
N VAL A 69 -13.22 -13.05 3.61
CA VAL A 69 -11.96 -12.33 3.71
C VAL A 69 -11.33 -12.44 5.10
N VAL A 70 -10.16 -11.85 5.27
CA VAL A 70 -9.23 -12.09 6.39
C VAL A 70 -9.88 -11.95 7.78
N PHE A 71 -10.72 -10.93 7.99
CA PHE A 71 -11.33 -10.63 9.29
C PHE A 71 -12.87 -10.70 9.28
N TRP A 72 -13.45 -11.29 8.25
CA TRP A 72 -14.90 -11.43 8.18
C TRP A 72 -15.47 -12.11 9.42
N LYS A 73 -16.40 -11.44 10.11
CA LYS A 73 -17.00 -11.86 11.37
C LYS A 73 -15.99 -12.02 12.53
N GLN A 74 -14.91 -11.25 12.52
CA GLN A 74 -13.89 -11.27 13.57
C GLN A 74 -13.72 -9.90 14.24
N GLU A 75 -14.72 -9.04 14.17
CA GLU A 75 -14.73 -7.67 14.72
C GLU A 75 -14.36 -7.67 16.22
N CYS A 76 -14.88 -8.62 16.98
CA CYS A 76 -14.59 -8.75 18.42
C CYS A 76 -13.08 -8.99 18.69
N LEU A 77 -12.38 -9.72 17.82
CA LEU A 77 -10.94 -9.93 17.97
C LEU A 77 -10.16 -8.65 17.67
N LEU A 78 -10.60 -7.89 16.66
CA LEU A 78 -9.98 -6.61 16.36
C LEU A 78 -10.18 -5.62 17.50
N GLN A 79 -11.39 -5.53 18.05
CA GLN A 79 -11.71 -4.68 19.20
C GLN A 79 -10.93 -5.05 20.46
N GLU A 80 -10.65 -6.34 20.66
CA GLU A 80 -9.93 -6.82 21.84
C GLU A 80 -8.42 -6.60 21.72
N TYR A 81 -7.84 -6.81 20.54
CA TYR A 81 -6.37 -6.91 20.40
C TYR A 81 -5.73 -5.71 19.73
N LEU A 82 -6.34 -5.04 18.74
CA LEU A 82 -5.70 -3.90 18.10
C LEU A 82 -5.46 -2.71 19.05
N PRO A 83 -6.33 -2.40 20.03
CA PRO A 83 -6.04 -1.35 21.00
C PRO A 83 -4.88 -1.64 21.94
N LYS A 84 -4.37 -2.88 22.00
CA LYS A 84 -3.18 -3.24 22.79
C LYS A 84 -1.87 -2.86 22.09
N LEU A 85 -1.91 -2.55 20.80
CA LEU A 85 -0.78 -2.01 20.06
C LEU A 85 -0.50 -0.56 20.48
N ASP A 86 0.76 -0.15 20.47
CA ASP A 86 1.11 1.27 20.68
C ASP A 86 0.47 2.15 19.60
N ARG A 87 0.41 1.66 18.34
CA ARG A 87 -0.31 2.32 17.23
C ARG A 87 -0.86 1.29 16.23
N TYR A 88 -2.01 1.65 15.66
CA TYR A 88 -2.55 0.96 14.49
C TYR A 88 -2.68 1.94 13.33
N ILE A 89 -2.01 1.64 12.23
CA ILE A 89 -1.88 2.50 11.07
C ILE A 89 -2.83 2.05 9.97
N VAL A 90 -3.57 2.99 9.41
CA VAL A 90 -4.46 2.80 8.26
C VAL A 90 -4.03 3.68 7.09
N LEU A 91 -4.57 3.44 5.90
CA LEU A 91 -4.10 4.05 4.67
C LEU A 91 -4.90 5.31 4.28
N SER A 92 -6.06 5.55 4.90
CA SER A 92 -6.92 6.68 4.54
C SER A 92 -7.70 7.21 5.74
N ASP A 93 -8.18 8.46 5.61
CA ASP A 93 -9.11 9.04 6.58
C ASP A 93 -10.49 8.35 6.55
N TYR A 94 -10.86 7.71 5.43
CA TYR A 94 -12.05 6.87 5.35
C TYR A 94 -11.93 5.66 6.26
N ASP A 95 -10.82 4.92 6.17
CA ASP A 95 -10.56 3.79 7.06
C ASP A 95 -10.49 4.22 8.52
N LYS A 96 -9.78 5.32 8.82
CA LYS A 96 -9.72 5.87 10.19
C LYS A 96 -11.09 6.14 10.77
N ARG A 97 -11.98 6.76 9.98
CA ARG A 97 -13.37 7.02 10.37
C ARG A 97 -14.15 5.73 10.59
N ASP A 98 -13.99 4.75 9.68
CA ASP A 98 -14.75 3.50 9.74
C ASP A 98 -14.29 2.62 10.91
N TYR A 99 -12.99 2.50 11.18
CA TYR A 99 -12.48 1.85 12.39
C TYR A 99 -13.02 2.50 13.67
N LYS A 100 -13.03 3.84 13.73
CA LYS A 100 -13.58 4.54 14.89
C LYS A 100 -15.09 4.34 15.02
N LYS A 101 -15.83 4.46 13.92
CA LYS A 101 -17.29 4.38 13.89
C LYS A 101 -17.82 2.99 14.24
N PHE A 102 -17.23 1.94 13.66
CA PHE A 102 -17.77 0.59 13.74
C PHE A 102 -17.13 -0.28 14.83
N LEU A 103 -15.86 -0.01 15.16
CA LEU A 103 -15.10 -0.81 16.12
C LEU A 103 -14.67 -0.03 17.36
N ASP A 104 -14.84 1.29 17.39
CA ASP A 104 -14.33 2.21 18.41
C ASP A 104 -12.79 2.10 18.60
N ILE A 105 -12.06 1.85 17.50
CA ILE A 105 -10.61 1.77 17.49
C ILE A 105 -10.01 3.07 16.97
N ASP A 106 -9.09 3.66 17.73
CA ASP A 106 -8.33 4.82 17.30
C ASP A 106 -7.17 4.38 16.40
N THR A 107 -7.06 5.02 15.24
CA THR A 107 -6.04 4.71 14.23
C THR A 107 -5.31 5.97 13.77
N GLU A 108 -4.13 5.80 13.16
CA GLU A 108 -3.37 6.89 12.56
C GLU A 108 -3.20 6.66 11.07
N VAL A 109 -3.39 7.70 10.25
CA VAL A 109 -3.25 7.59 8.79
C VAL A 109 -1.80 7.75 8.39
N LYS A 110 -1.30 6.79 7.59
CA LYS A 110 -0.05 6.88 6.84
C LYS A 110 -0.27 6.29 5.46
N ILE A 111 -0.23 7.14 4.46
CA ILE A 111 -0.38 6.71 3.07
C ILE A 111 0.88 5.98 2.59
N ASN A 112 0.72 5.11 1.62
CA ASN A 112 1.85 4.48 0.96
C ASN A 112 2.52 5.47 -0.01
N PRO A 113 3.85 5.58 -0.03
CA PRO A 113 4.57 6.37 -1.01
C PRO A 113 4.62 5.68 -2.37
N ARG A 114 5.00 6.42 -3.42
CA ARG A 114 5.38 5.81 -4.70
C ARG A 114 6.63 4.94 -4.53
N SER A 115 6.72 3.86 -5.32
CA SER A 115 7.78 2.85 -5.18
C SER A 115 9.09 3.28 -5.85
N PHE A 116 9.03 4.16 -6.86
CA PHE A 116 10.17 4.58 -7.66
C PHE A 116 9.88 5.93 -8.33
N VAL A 117 10.93 6.51 -8.90
CA VAL A 117 10.88 7.67 -9.79
C VAL A 117 11.40 7.24 -11.17
N SER A 118 10.71 7.61 -12.24
CA SER A 118 11.11 7.32 -13.61
C SER A 118 11.36 8.60 -14.40
N GLU A 119 12.50 8.67 -15.07
CA GLU A 119 12.79 9.73 -16.06
C GLU A 119 11.99 9.53 -17.35
N ARG A 120 11.61 8.28 -17.64
CA ARG A 120 10.87 7.89 -18.84
C ARG A 120 9.39 8.05 -18.61
N LYS A 121 8.69 8.63 -19.58
CA LYS A 121 7.24 8.84 -19.52
C LYS A 121 6.55 8.16 -20.69
N CYS A 122 5.26 7.87 -20.53
CA CYS A 122 4.43 7.25 -21.56
C CYS A 122 4.31 8.13 -22.82
N ASP A 123 3.93 7.51 -23.93
CA ASP A 123 3.52 8.23 -25.14
C ASP A 123 1.98 8.43 -25.12
N PRO A 124 1.48 9.67 -24.91
CA PRO A 124 0.04 9.95 -24.94
C PRO A 124 -0.66 9.64 -26.28
N LYS A 125 0.11 9.39 -27.36
CA LYS A 125 -0.42 9.00 -28.67
C LYS A 125 -0.70 7.51 -28.78
N SER A 126 -0.15 6.72 -27.87
CA SER A 126 -0.37 5.28 -27.86
C SER A 126 -1.88 4.98 -27.77
N LYS A 127 -2.35 4.06 -28.60
CA LYS A 127 -3.74 3.59 -28.56
C LYS A 127 -3.84 2.29 -27.73
N ARG A 128 -3.31 2.38 -26.47
CA ARG A 128 -3.30 1.26 -25.55
C ARG A 128 -3.77 1.67 -24.17
N PHE A 129 -4.69 0.90 -23.65
CA PHE A 129 -5.01 0.84 -22.24
C PHE A 129 -4.08 -0.14 -21.54
N LEU A 130 -3.78 0.12 -20.27
CA LEU A 130 -3.04 -0.79 -19.40
C LEU A 130 -3.85 -1.12 -18.15
N MET A 131 -3.89 -2.39 -17.79
CA MET A 131 -4.30 -2.87 -16.48
C MET A 131 -3.19 -3.73 -15.88
N ALA A 132 -2.67 -3.36 -14.70
CA ALA A 132 -1.66 -4.12 -13.97
C ALA A 132 -2.27 -4.64 -12.67
N THR A 133 -2.51 -5.97 -12.57
CA THR A 133 -3.30 -6.49 -11.46
C THR A 133 -3.17 -7.99 -11.23
N ARG A 134 -3.53 -8.43 -10.02
CA ARG A 134 -3.77 -9.85 -9.75
C ARG A 134 -5.13 -10.27 -10.30
N PHE A 135 -5.23 -11.48 -10.84
CA PHE A 135 -6.48 -12.03 -11.36
C PHE A 135 -7.31 -12.63 -10.22
N VAL A 136 -7.89 -11.76 -9.41
CA VAL A 136 -8.77 -12.09 -8.28
C VAL A 136 -10.04 -11.24 -8.31
N TYR A 137 -11.10 -11.69 -7.65
CA TYR A 137 -12.42 -11.03 -7.66
C TYR A 137 -12.39 -9.54 -7.27
N ALA A 138 -11.55 -9.19 -6.30
CA ALA A 138 -11.39 -7.81 -5.84
C ALA A 138 -11.02 -6.81 -6.96
N LYS A 139 -10.36 -7.30 -8.02
CA LYS A 139 -9.80 -6.46 -9.09
C LYS A 139 -10.74 -6.18 -10.25
N GLY A 140 -11.96 -6.73 -10.23
CA GLY A 140 -13.02 -6.38 -11.17
C GLY A 140 -12.73 -6.67 -12.64
N LEU A 141 -11.96 -7.74 -12.94
CA LEU A 141 -11.61 -8.11 -14.31
C LEU A 141 -12.83 -8.44 -15.16
N ASP A 142 -13.88 -8.99 -14.58
CA ASP A 142 -15.17 -9.23 -15.22
C ASP A 142 -15.88 -7.91 -15.61
N LEU A 143 -15.84 -6.90 -14.74
CA LEU A 143 -16.34 -5.55 -15.03
C LEU A 143 -15.50 -4.88 -16.13
N MET A 144 -14.17 -5.14 -16.14
CA MET A 144 -13.30 -4.68 -17.21
C MET A 144 -13.67 -5.29 -18.55
N MET A 145 -13.90 -6.61 -18.62
CA MET A 145 -14.31 -7.28 -19.87
C MET A 145 -15.64 -6.73 -20.39
N GLU A 146 -16.61 -6.46 -19.51
CA GLU A 146 -17.87 -5.85 -19.87
C GLU A 146 -17.68 -4.42 -20.42
N SER A 147 -16.93 -3.58 -19.71
CA SER A 147 -16.67 -2.22 -20.16
C SER A 147 -15.89 -2.17 -21.48
N PHE A 148 -14.93 -3.07 -21.66
CA PHE A 148 -14.10 -3.11 -22.86
C PHE A 148 -14.87 -3.68 -24.07
N GLU A 149 -15.79 -4.62 -23.86
CA GLU A 149 -16.70 -5.07 -24.92
C GLU A 149 -17.55 -3.90 -25.46
N GLU A 150 -18.16 -3.11 -24.58
CA GLU A 150 -18.93 -1.94 -24.97
C GLU A 150 -18.07 -0.86 -25.64
N PHE A 151 -16.82 -0.69 -25.20
CA PHE A 151 -15.84 0.16 -25.85
C PHE A 151 -15.54 -0.30 -27.28
N CYS A 152 -15.27 -1.59 -27.50
CA CYS A 152 -14.92 -2.15 -28.80
C CYS A 152 -16.06 -2.04 -29.85
N LYS A 153 -17.30 -1.85 -29.43
CA LYS A 153 -18.43 -1.55 -30.35
C LYS A 153 -18.36 -0.16 -30.97
N GLN A 154 -17.57 0.76 -30.38
CA GLN A 154 -17.50 2.17 -30.76
C GLN A 154 -16.09 2.62 -31.20
N ASP A 155 -15.08 1.77 -30.98
CA ASP A 155 -13.69 2.01 -31.37
C ASP A 155 -13.05 0.68 -31.82
N ASP A 156 -12.36 0.70 -32.95
CA ASP A 156 -11.72 -0.49 -33.54
C ASP A 156 -10.18 -0.45 -33.52
N GLU A 157 -9.57 0.61 -32.94
CA GLU A 157 -8.12 0.83 -32.98
C GLU A 157 -7.42 0.52 -31.64
N TRP A 158 -8.08 0.83 -30.53
CA TRP A 158 -7.46 0.70 -29.20
C TRP A 158 -7.38 -0.75 -28.72
N GLN A 159 -6.32 -1.07 -28.02
CA GLN A 159 -6.08 -2.38 -27.41
C GLN A 159 -5.95 -2.27 -25.90
N LEU A 160 -6.16 -3.38 -25.21
CA LEU A 160 -6.02 -3.51 -23.76
C LEU A 160 -4.91 -4.49 -23.43
N ASP A 161 -3.83 -4.01 -22.79
CA ASP A 161 -2.81 -4.86 -22.19
C ASP A 161 -3.16 -5.14 -20.72
N ILE A 162 -3.16 -6.44 -20.34
CA ILE A 162 -3.38 -6.85 -18.95
C ILE A 162 -2.16 -7.62 -18.47
N ILE A 163 -1.42 -7.03 -17.52
CA ILE A 163 -0.28 -7.67 -16.88
C ILE A 163 -0.65 -8.19 -15.49
N GLY A 164 -0.16 -9.37 -15.15
CA GLY A 164 -0.40 -10.05 -13.89
C GLY A 164 -0.92 -11.45 -14.02
N ALA A 165 -1.19 -12.10 -12.90
CA ALA A 165 -1.66 -13.48 -12.84
C ALA A 165 -2.59 -13.70 -11.62
N GLY A 166 -3.23 -14.85 -11.54
CA GLY A 166 -4.07 -15.26 -10.41
C GLY A 166 -5.13 -16.27 -10.78
N ASP A 167 -5.95 -16.65 -9.80
CA ASP A 167 -6.88 -17.79 -9.91
C ASP A 167 -7.95 -17.63 -10.98
N LEU A 168 -8.32 -16.39 -11.32
CA LEU A 168 -9.35 -16.11 -12.34
C LEU A 168 -8.81 -16.06 -13.78
N TRP A 169 -7.51 -16.32 -14.01
CA TRP A 169 -6.89 -16.21 -15.33
C TRP A 169 -7.69 -16.91 -16.43
N ASN A 170 -7.90 -18.21 -16.30
CA ASN A 170 -8.59 -19.00 -17.30
C ASN A 170 -10.03 -18.53 -17.54
N GLN A 171 -10.71 -18.09 -16.48
CA GLN A 171 -12.07 -17.58 -16.55
C GLN A 171 -12.15 -16.29 -17.36
N ILE A 172 -11.22 -15.35 -17.11
CA ILE A 172 -11.21 -14.04 -17.78
C ILE A 172 -10.81 -14.17 -19.25
N VAL A 173 -9.81 -15.01 -19.56
CA VAL A 173 -9.45 -15.31 -20.96
C VAL A 173 -10.64 -15.94 -21.72
N ALA A 174 -11.35 -16.89 -21.11
CA ALA A 174 -12.55 -17.48 -21.71
C ALA A 174 -13.69 -16.45 -21.87
N ASP A 175 -13.83 -15.51 -20.93
CA ASP A 175 -14.83 -14.43 -21.00
C ASP A 175 -14.53 -13.47 -22.16
N ALA A 176 -13.29 -13.06 -22.34
CA ALA A 176 -12.88 -12.24 -23.49
C ALA A 176 -13.22 -12.91 -24.83
N LYS A 177 -12.95 -14.22 -24.95
CA LYS A 177 -13.31 -15.00 -26.13
C LYS A 177 -14.82 -15.09 -26.34
N ARG A 178 -15.59 -15.33 -25.28
CA ARG A 178 -17.06 -15.39 -25.36
C ARG A 178 -17.66 -14.06 -25.82
N ARG A 179 -17.02 -12.93 -25.46
CA ARG A 179 -17.43 -11.58 -25.85
C ARG A 179 -16.92 -11.17 -27.24
N GLY A 180 -16.04 -11.98 -27.87
CA GLY A 180 -15.45 -11.68 -29.18
C GLY A 180 -14.47 -10.52 -29.16
N ILE A 181 -13.77 -10.31 -28.05
CA ILE A 181 -12.79 -9.24 -27.87
C ILE A 181 -11.37 -9.78 -27.65
N GLU A 182 -11.14 -11.07 -27.80
CA GLU A 182 -9.85 -11.72 -27.54
C GLU A 182 -8.70 -11.15 -28.39
N ASP A 183 -8.97 -10.73 -29.61
CA ASP A 183 -7.97 -10.14 -30.52
C ASP A 183 -7.58 -8.70 -30.14
N ARG A 184 -8.34 -8.08 -29.22
CA ARG A 184 -8.16 -6.71 -28.74
C ARG A 184 -7.57 -6.67 -27.31
N VAL A 185 -7.51 -7.83 -26.62
CA VAL A 185 -6.96 -7.94 -25.27
C VAL A 185 -5.69 -8.77 -25.27
N ASN A 186 -4.58 -8.16 -24.87
CA ASN A 186 -3.31 -8.85 -24.72
C ASN A 186 -3.15 -9.30 -23.27
N PHE A 187 -3.34 -10.58 -23.01
CA PHE A 187 -3.10 -11.20 -21.71
C PHE A 187 -1.61 -11.55 -21.57
N VAL A 188 -0.85 -10.65 -20.95
CA VAL A 188 0.62 -10.75 -20.85
C VAL A 188 1.07 -11.80 -19.84
N GLY A 189 0.33 -11.98 -18.75
CA GLY A 189 0.76 -12.80 -17.63
C GLY A 189 1.69 -12.04 -16.67
N TYR A 190 2.37 -12.78 -15.80
CA TYR A 190 3.38 -12.21 -14.93
C TYR A 190 4.60 -11.77 -15.75
N THR A 191 5.13 -10.58 -15.44
CA THR A 191 6.32 -10.05 -16.11
C THR A 191 7.25 -9.38 -15.10
N ASN A 192 8.55 -9.53 -15.32
CA ASN A 192 9.61 -8.79 -14.60
C ASN A 192 9.93 -7.44 -15.24
N GLU A 193 9.31 -7.13 -16.38
CA GLU A 193 9.50 -5.89 -17.12
C GLU A 193 8.19 -5.11 -17.29
N PRO A 194 7.46 -4.75 -16.19
CA PRO A 194 6.21 -4.03 -16.30
C PRO A 194 6.37 -2.65 -16.93
N GLU A 195 7.51 -2.00 -16.73
CA GLU A 195 7.82 -0.66 -17.22
C GLU A 195 7.51 -0.50 -18.72
N LYS A 196 7.85 -1.49 -19.55
CA LYS A 196 7.60 -1.40 -20.99
C LYS A 196 6.12 -1.25 -21.35
N TYR A 197 5.22 -1.80 -20.53
CA TYR A 197 3.78 -1.68 -20.74
C TYR A 197 3.27 -0.32 -20.33
N TYR A 198 3.74 0.21 -19.19
CA TYR A 198 3.45 1.59 -18.78
C TYR A 198 3.89 2.60 -19.85
N LEU A 199 5.10 2.45 -20.39
CA LEU A 199 5.66 3.34 -21.41
C LEU A 199 4.92 3.26 -22.76
N ASN A 200 4.39 2.09 -23.11
CA ASN A 200 3.70 1.85 -24.37
C ASN A 200 2.17 2.05 -24.29
N SER A 201 1.64 2.46 -23.16
CA SER A 201 0.22 2.74 -22.94
C SER A 201 0.00 4.24 -22.75
N SER A 202 -1.23 4.71 -22.86
CA SER A 202 -1.57 6.12 -22.67
C SER A 202 -2.69 6.35 -21.64
N VAL A 203 -3.35 5.29 -21.16
CA VAL A 203 -4.38 5.34 -20.10
C VAL A 203 -4.27 4.09 -19.24
N PHE A 204 -4.36 4.24 -17.93
CA PHE A 204 -4.38 3.13 -16.97
C PHE A 204 -5.81 2.87 -16.48
N LEU A 205 -6.20 1.58 -16.37
CA LEU A 205 -7.54 1.16 -15.97
C LEU A 205 -7.50 0.38 -14.65
N LEU A 206 -8.35 0.74 -13.69
CA LEU A 206 -8.47 0.07 -12.40
C LEU A 206 -9.93 -0.12 -11.97
N PRO A 207 -10.65 -1.10 -12.50
CA PRO A 207 -12.06 -1.38 -12.18
C PRO A 207 -12.22 -2.16 -10.87
N SER A 208 -11.36 -1.95 -9.90
CA SER A 208 -11.34 -2.70 -8.64
C SER A 208 -12.62 -2.47 -7.83
N ARG A 209 -13.13 -3.55 -7.21
CA ARG A 209 -14.27 -3.50 -6.31
C ARG A 209 -13.92 -2.85 -4.98
N TRP A 210 -12.70 -3.07 -4.52
CA TRP A 210 -12.13 -2.41 -3.33
C TRP A 210 -10.60 -2.38 -3.41
N GLU A 211 -10.03 -1.35 -2.84
CA GLU A 211 -8.59 -1.14 -2.68
C GLU A 211 -8.31 -0.50 -1.33
N GLY A 212 -7.15 -0.77 -0.76
CA GLY A 212 -6.64 0.03 0.36
C GLY A 212 -6.00 1.32 -0.15
N TRP A 213 -4.83 1.18 -0.75
CA TRP A 213 -4.08 2.26 -1.40
C TRP A 213 -3.30 1.67 -2.57
N PRO A 214 -3.89 1.68 -3.77
CA PRO A 214 -3.37 0.93 -4.91
C PRO A 214 -2.08 1.54 -5.46
N MET A 215 -0.95 0.87 -5.23
CA MET A 215 0.37 1.29 -5.68
C MET A 215 0.44 1.50 -7.19
N VAL A 216 -0.28 0.68 -7.95
CA VAL A 216 -0.32 0.74 -9.42
C VAL A 216 -0.84 2.07 -9.99
N ILE A 217 -1.65 2.82 -9.22
CA ILE A 217 -2.05 4.19 -9.63
C ILE A 217 -0.86 5.14 -9.53
N MET A 218 -0.09 5.06 -8.44
CA MET A 218 1.11 5.90 -8.27
C MET A 218 2.17 5.53 -9.29
N GLU A 219 2.31 4.25 -9.64
CA GLU A 219 3.13 3.79 -10.75
C GLU A 219 2.64 4.36 -12.08
N ALA A 220 1.34 4.31 -12.36
CA ALA A 220 0.76 4.90 -13.56
C ALA A 220 1.02 6.42 -13.63
N PHE A 221 0.83 7.14 -12.52
CA PHE A 221 1.11 8.57 -12.45
C PHE A 221 2.59 8.89 -12.67
N GLU A 222 3.48 8.06 -12.13
CA GLU A 222 4.92 8.23 -12.33
C GLU A 222 5.30 8.12 -13.80
N PHE A 223 4.66 7.25 -14.58
CA PHE A 223 4.83 7.19 -16.03
C PHE A 223 3.98 8.20 -16.80
N GLY A 224 3.13 8.97 -16.13
CA GLY A 224 2.26 9.97 -16.75
C GLY A 224 1.00 9.41 -17.40
N LEU A 225 0.50 8.25 -16.95
CA LEU A 225 -0.77 7.72 -17.43
C LEU A 225 -1.93 8.31 -16.62
N PRO A 226 -2.90 8.97 -17.25
CA PRO A 226 -4.19 9.24 -16.61
C PRO A 226 -4.88 7.93 -16.24
N VAL A 227 -5.60 7.93 -15.12
CA VAL A 227 -6.20 6.72 -14.55
C VAL A 227 -7.72 6.79 -14.61
N ILE A 228 -8.37 5.72 -15.08
CA ILE A 228 -9.81 5.51 -14.90
C ILE A 228 -9.99 4.43 -13.84
N ALA A 229 -10.65 4.77 -12.74
CA ALA A 229 -10.93 3.82 -11.65
C ALA A 229 -12.37 4.01 -11.14
N PHE A 230 -13.01 2.95 -10.65
CA PHE A 230 -14.28 3.14 -9.95
C PHE A 230 -14.09 3.95 -8.68
N HIS A 231 -15.04 4.83 -8.38
CA HIS A 231 -15.07 5.60 -7.14
C HIS A 231 -15.39 4.67 -5.96
N THR A 232 -14.40 3.92 -5.50
CA THR A 232 -14.48 2.99 -4.37
C THR A 232 -13.42 3.33 -3.33
N GLY A 233 -13.75 3.22 -2.04
CA GLY A 233 -12.83 3.49 -0.95
C GLY A 233 -12.23 4.89 -1.01
N ALA A 234 -10.91 4.99 -1.03
CA ALA A 234 -10.15 6.24 -0.97
C ALA A 234 -9.63 6.72 -2.35
N MET A 235 -10.27 6.32 -3.46
CA MET A 235 -9.79 6.67 -4.81
C MET A 235 -9.77 8.17 -5.08
N ASP A 236 -10.72 8.93 -4.54
CA ASP A 236 -10.81 10.39 -4.62
C ASP A 236 -9.71 11.14 -3.83
N LEU A 237 -8.98 10.44 -2.94
CA LEU A 237 -7.78 10.98 -2.30
C LEU A 237 -6.53 10.84 -3.19
N ILE A 238 -6.57 9.97 -4.18
CA ILE A 238 -5.45 9.66 -5.07
C ILE A 238 -5.66 10.29 -6.45
N ILE A 239 -6.86 10.14 -7.02
CA ILE A 239 -7.22 10.61 -8.36
C ILE A 239 -8.03 11.89 -8.24
N ASP A 240 -7.55 12.97 -8.85
CA ASP A 240 -8.30 14.20 -9.01
C ASP A 240 -9.20 14.05 -10.25
N ASP A 241 -10.51 13.81 -10.02
CA ASP A 241 -11.49 13.55 -11.07
C ASP A 241 -11.53 14.70 -12.10
N GLY A 242 -11.48 14.34 -13.39
CA GLY A 242 -11.39 15.27 -14.50
C GLY A 242 -10.03 15.95 -14.69
N LYS A 243 -9.02 15.68 -13.84
CA LYS A 243 -7.68 16.29 -13.92
C LYS A 243 -6.56 15.29 -14.10
N THR A 244 -6.53 14.22 -13.32
CA THR A 244 -5.52 13.16 -13.40
C THR A 244 -6.11 11.85 -13.92
N GLY A 245 -7.41 11.86 -14.21
CA GLY A 245 -8.17 10.72 -14.68
C GLY A 245 -9.65 10.91 -14.44
N TYR A 246 -10.39 9.79 -14.39
CA TYR A 246 -11.83 9.79 -14.12
C TYR A 246 -12.19 8.79 -13.04
N LEU A 247 -13.21 9.15 -12.24
CA LEU A 247 -13.77 8.34 -11.16
C LEU A 247 -15.28 8.02 -11.43
N PRO A 248 -15.60 7.14 -12.38
CA PRO A 248 -16.96 6.64 -12.53
C PRO A 248 -17.51 6.10 -11.20
N GLU A 249 -18.83 6.20 -11.01
CA GLU A 249 -19.51 5.60 -9.87
C GLU A 249 -19.19 4.11 -9.75
N ALA A 250 -19.15 3.62 -8.51
CA ALA A 250 -18.79 2.23 -8.23
C ALA A 250 -19.65 1.26 -9.04
N PHE A 251 -18.98 0.41 -9.84
CA PHE A 251 -19.54 -0.65 -10.67
C PHE A 251 -20.42 -0.19 -11.85
N ASP A 252 -20.45 1.10 -12.15
CA ASP A 252 -21.10 1.64 -13.34
C ASP A 252 -20.18 1.43 -14.57
N THR A 253 -20.29 0.24 -15.19
CA THR A 253 -19.51 -0.15 -16.38
C THR A 253 -19.77 0.75 -17.57
N LYS A 254 -20.98 1.33 -17.70
CA LYS A 254 -21.31 2.27 -18.76
C LYS A 254 -20.53 3.58 -18.61
N LYS A 255 -20.55 4.21 -17.42
CA LYS A 255 -19.76 5.42 -17.17
C LYS A 255 -18.26 5.16 -17.27
N PHE A 256 -17.82 3.95 -16.92
CA PHE A 256 -16.43 3.54 -17.11
C PHE A 256 -16.06 3.50 -18.60
N THR A 257 -16.92 2.92 -19.45
CA THR A 257 -16.79 2.92 -20.91
C THR A 257 -16.81 4.34 -21.47
N ASP A 258 -17.73 5.19 -21.02
CA ASP A 258 -17.80 6.61 -21.47
C ASP A 258 -16.50 7.37 -21.17
N ALA A 259 -15.89 7.12 -20.00
CA ALA A 259 -14.58 7.69 -19.63
C ALA A 259 -13.46 7.14 -20.54
N MET A 260 -13.47 5.85 -20.85
CA MET A 260 -12.52 5.24 -21.80
C MET A 260 -12.62 5.88 -23.18
N LEU A 261 -13.84 6.02 -23.74
CA LEU A 261 -14.10 6.66 -25.05
C LEU A 261 -13.62 8.10 -25.07
N LYS A 262 -13.91 8.84 -23.98
CA LYS A 262 -13.50 10.24 -23.88
C LYS A 262 -11.99 10.39 -23.93
N LEU A 263 -11.24 9.56 -23.18
CA LEU A 263 -9.77 9.57 -23.23
C LEU A 263 -9.24 8.97 -24.53
N ALA A 264 -9.90 7.99 -25.14
CA ALA A 264 -9.45 7.43 -26.40
C ALA A 264 -9.51 8.44 -27.55
N HIS A 265 -10.57 9.25 -27.60
CA HIS A 265 -10.83 10.15 -28.73
C HIS A 265 -10.25 11.55 -28.57
N ASP A 266 -9.68 11.91 -27.41
CA ASP A 266 -9.10 13.24 -27.13
C ASP A 266 -7.63 13.11 -26.70
N GLU A 267 -6.71 13.25 -27.68
CA GLU A 267 -5.27 13.19 -27.43
C GLU A 267 -4.81 14.38 -26.58
N GLU A 268 -5.34 15.57 -26.80
CA GLU A 268 -4.92 16.76 -26.05
C GLU A 268 -5.32 16.65 -24.57
N LEU A 269 -6.51 16.12 -24.31
CA LEU A 269 -6.94 15.83 -22.94
C LEU A 269 -6.02 14.79 -22.28
N ARG A 270 -5.61 13.71 -23.00
CA ARG A 270 -4.65 12.74 -22.46
C ARG A 270 -3.31 13.41 -22.13
N ARG A 271 -2.82 14.31 -22.99
CA ARG A 271 -1.58 15.08 -22.75
C ARG A 271 -1.68 15.98 -21.52
N GLU A 272 -2.80 16.66 -21.36
CA GLU A 272 -3.05 17.50 -20.20
C GLU A 272 -3.09 16.66 -18.93
N MET A 273 -3.89 15.60 -18.92
CA MET A 273 -4.00 14.69 -17.77
C MET A 273 -2.68 13.97 -17.45
N SER A 274 -1.89 13.65 -18.48
CA SER A 274 -0.54 13.08 -18.30
C SER A 274 0.38 14.02 -17.51
N ARG A 275 0.41 15.31 -17.86
CA ARG A 275 1.18 16.31 -17.11
C ARG A 275 0.69 16.43 -15.66
N ASN A 276 -0.62 16.43 -15.46
CA ASN A 276 -1.22 16.51 -14.14
C ASN A 276 -0.93 15.25 -13.30
N ALA A 277 -0.95 14.06 -13.92
CA ALA A 277 -0.61 12.79 -13.26
C ALA A 277 0.86 12.79 -12.77
N ILE A 278 1.81 13.23 -13.61
CA ILE A 278 3.22 13.37 -13.24
C ILE A 278 3.36 14.34 -12.06
N TRP A 279 2.70 15.48 -12.12
CA TRP A 279 2.74 16.45 -11.01
C TRP A 279 2.12 15.85 -9.73
N LYS A 280 1.01 15.15 -9.84
CA LYS A 280 0.32 14.50 -8.72
C LYS A 280 1.18 13.40 -8.07
N SER A 281 2.05 12.70 -8.84
CA SER A 281 2.92 11.67 -8.30
C SER A 281 3.86 12.20 -7.20
N GLU A 282 4.18 13.51 -7.21
CA GLU A 282 4.99 14.17 -6.18
C GLU A 282 4.31 14.23 -4.82
N ASP A 283 2.97 14.13 -4.77
CA ASP A 283 2.27 14.04 -3.48
C ASP A 283 2.60 12.76 -2.72
N PHE A 284 3.02 11.73 -3.45
CA PHE A 284 3.36 10.41 -2.94
C PHE A 284 4.87 10.19 -2.83
N ALA A 285 5.67 11.27 -2.84
CA ALA A 285 7.13 11.18 -2.71
C ALA A 285 7.52 10.47 -1.40
N ILE A 286 8.51 9.56 -1.49
CA ILE A 286 8.95 8.74 -0.36
C ILE A 286 9.50 9.60 0.79
N GLU A 287 10.12 10.73 0.48
CA GLU A 287 10.64 11.68 1.47
C GLU A 287 9.54 12.23 2.39
N LYS A 288 8.32 12.44 1.84
CA LYS A 288 7.15 12.86 2.63
C LYS A 288 6.73 11.74 3.59
N ALA A 289 6.66 10.52 3.09
CA ALA A 289 6.31 9.36 3.90
C ALA A 289 7.32 9.12 5.03
N VAL A 290 8.61 9.17 4.73
CA VAL A 290 9.70 9.00 5.72
C VAL A 290 9.59 10.05 6.84
N LYS A 291 9.37 11.33 6.50
CA LYS A 291 9.16 12.37 7.51
C LYS A 291 7.99 12.05 8.44
N GLU A 292 6.89 11.54 7.89
CA GLU A 292 5.70 11.18 8.69
C GLU A 292 5.95 9.92 9.55
N TRP A 293 6.68 8.93 9.04
CA TRP A 293 7.06 7.74 9.79
C TRP A 293 8.06 8.08 10.91
N ASN A 294 9.07 8.92 10.66
CA ASN A 294 9.99 9.39 11.70
C ASN A 294 9.26 10.12 12.83
N ARG A 295 8.29 10.96 12.48
CA ARG A 295 7.44 11.62 13.49
C ARG A 295 6.66 10.58 14.32
N LEU A 296 6.16 9.53 13.69
CA LEU A 296 5.48 8.45 14.39
C LEU A 296 6.42 7.71 15.33
N PHE A 297 7.60 7.29 14.85
CA PHE A 297 8.58 6.56 15.64
C PHE A 297 9.02 7.38 16.85
N ASN A 298 9.36 8.64 16.65
CA ASN A 298 9.72 9.54 17.76
C ASN A 298 8.61 9.66 18.81
N ARG A 299 7.35 9.75 18.40
CA ARG A 299 6.23 9.78 19.36
C ARG A 299 6.06 8.46 20.10
N VAL A 300 6.16 7.33 19.39
CA VAL A 300 6.02 5.99 19.97
C VAL A 300 7.14 5.71 20.97
N MET A 301 8.36 6.13 20.65
CA MET A 301 9.53 6.01 21.52
C MET A 301 9.58 7.06 22.64
N GLY A 302 8.64 8.01 22.67
CA GLY A 302 8.64 9.09 23.66
C GLY A 302 9.73 10.13 23.45
N ILE A 303 10.35 10.15 22.26
CA ILE A 303 11.38 11.13 21.91
C ILE A 303 10.70 12.48 21.64
N LYS A 304 11.01 13.48 22.43
CA LYS A 304 10.48 14.84 22.25
C LYS A 304 11.18 15.52 21.07
N THR A 305 10.55 15.48 19.89
CA THR A 305 11.01 16.25 18.74
C THR A 305 10.51 17.69 18.81
N PHE A 306 11.43 18.64 18.88
CA PHE A 306 11.09 20.06 18.72
C PHE A 306 11.06 20.38 17.23
N TYR A 307 9.85 20.58 16.67
CA TYR A 307 9.69 21.07 15.30
C TYR A 307 9.96 22.57 15.27
N MET A 308 11.00 22.98 14.55
CA MET A 308 11.16 24.37 14.14
C MET A 308 10.46 24.58 12.80
N LYS A 309 9.68 25.65 12.69
CA LYS A 309 8.80 25.89 11.55
C LYS A 309 9.51 26.31 10.25
N ASN A 310 10.74 26.78 10.33
CA ASN A 310 11.55 27.18 9.16
C ASN A 310 13.06 27.18 9.46
N GLU A 311 13.90 27.24 8.42
CA GLU A 311 15.36 27.23 8.52
C GLU A 311 15.94 28.45 9.27
N GLU A 312 15.32 29.62 9.16
CA GLU A 312 15.73 30.83 9.92
C GLU A 312 15.61 30.63 11.43
N GLN A 313 14.53 30.02 11.90
CA GLN A 313 14.35 29.70 13.32
C GLN A 313 15.35 28.64 13.81
N ILE A 314 15.82 27.77 12.91
CA ILE A 314 16.85 26.77 13.22
C ILE A 314 18.21 27.48 13.45
N LEU A 315 18.55 28.44 12.59
CA LEU A 315 19.76 29.22 12.69
C LEU A 315 19.77 30.14 13.96
N GLU A 316 18.67 30.86 14.17
CA GLU A 316 18.51 31.71 15.36
C GLU A 316 18.58 30.94 16.68
N CYS A 317 18.08 29.70 16.70
CA CYS A 317 18.19 28.81 17.85
C CYS A 317 19.58 28.21 18.06
N ARG A 318 20.37 27.99 16.99
CA ARG A 318 21.78 27.55 17.12
C ARG A 318 22.63 28.60 17.74
N GLU A 319 22.41 29.87 17.46
CA GLU A 319 23.16 31.01 18.06
C GLU A 319 22.72 31.31 19.50
N LYS A 320 21.43 31.15 19.79
CA LYS A 320 20.84 31.59 21.09
C LYS A 320 20.89 30.54 22.20
N TYR A 321 21.06 29.24 21.86
CA TYR A 321 21.02 28.14 22.83
C TYR A 321 22.15 27.13 22.61
N PRO A 322 23.40 27.41 23.05
CA PRO A 322 24.53 26.49 22.94
C PRO A 322 24.30 25.14 23.65
N LEU A 323 23.36 25.07 24.60
CA LEU A 323 22.92 23.82 25.25
C LEU A 323 22.29 22.79 24.32
N ARG A 324 21.96 23.13 23.05
CA ARG A 324 21.48 22.19 22.07
C ARG A 324 22.59 21.37 21.40
N THR A 325 23.82 21.86 21.40
CA THR A 325 24.99 21.04 21.07
C THR A 325 25.13 19.90 22.08
N SER A 326 24.93 20.17 23.35
CA SER A 326 24.89 19.17 24.42
C SER A 326 23.66 18.24 24.33
N TYR A 327 22.53 18.66 23.76
CA TYR A 327 21.41 17.76 23.55
C TYR A 327 21.64 16.81 22.34
N ALA A 328 22.27 17.31 21.28
CA ALA A 328 22.70 16.46 20.17
C ALA A 328 23.84 15.50 20.60
N GLU A 329 24.71 15.91 21.48
CA GLU A 329 25.73 15.08 22.14
C GLU A 329 25.11 14.14 23.17
N PHE A 330 24.12 14.58 23.96
CA PHE A 330 23.34 13.74 24.87
C PHE A 330 22.53 12.67 24.12
N VAL A 331 21.92 12.99 22.98
CA VAL A 331 21.24 12.00 22.11
C VAL A 331 22.25 11.05 21.47
N LYS A 332 23.51 11.47 21.29
CA LYS A 332 24.62 10.57 20.85
C LYS A 332 25.17 9.71 21.99
N GLU A 333 25.19 10.21 23.22
CA GLU A 333 25.64 9.46 24.42
C GLU A 333 24.59 8.51 24.97
N TYR A 334 23.30 8.86 24.93
CA TYR A 334 22.23 7.89 25.04
C TYR A 334 22.12 7.15 23.71
N GLN A 335 23.04 6.23 23.50
CA GLN A 335 22.91 5.19 22.51
C GLN A 335 21.52 4.54 22.73
N ILE A 336 20.54 4.97 21.94
CA ILE A 336 19.41 4.13 21.60
C ILE A 336 20.09 2.95 20.93
N ARG A 337 20.29 1.89 21.70
CA ARG A 337 20.97 0.69 21.23
C ARG A 337 20.22 0.21 20.04
N ASP A 338 20.93 0.17 18.90
CA ASP A 338 20.57 -0.50 17.67
C ASP A 338 19.14 -0.20 17.20
N ASN A 339 18.98 0.95 16.56
CA ASN A 339 17.80 1.29 15.79
C ASN A 339 17.44 0.09 14.91
N THR A 340 16.43 -0.68 15.31
CA THR A 340 16.05 -1.92 14.63
C THR A 340 14.63 -1.83 14.11
N ILE A 341 14.46 -1.97 12.81
CA ILE A 341 13.16 -1.99 12.14
C ILE A 341 12.89 -3.38 11.61
N LEU A 342 11.79 -3.98 12.05
CA LEU A 342 11.32 -5.28 11.58
C LEU A 342 10.23 -5.09 10.52
N TYR A 343 10.44 -5.65 9.36
CA TYR A 343 9.50 -5.63 8.23
C TYR A 343 8.87 -7.00 8.02
N GLU A 344 7.63 -6.99 7.59
CA GLU A 344 6.95 -8.17 7.11
C GLU A 344 5.99 -7.80 6.00
N ALA A 345 5.98 -8.58 4.91
CA ALA A 345 5.08 -8.42 3.80
C ALA A 345 4.49 -9.76 3.36
N PHE A 346 3.19 -9.78 3.12
CA PHE A 346 2.47 -10.96 2.61
C PHE A 346 2.65 -12.25 3.41
N GLY A 347 2.67 -12.16 4.75
CA GLY A 347 2.87 -13.33 5.61
C GLY A 347 4.27 -13.91 5.50
N GLY A 348 5.29 -13.08 5.21
CA GLY A 348 6.68 -13.53 5.10
C GLY A 348 7.06 -14.16 3.75
N ARG A 349 6.20 -14.04 2.72
CA ARG A 349 6.44 -14.65 1.39
C ARG A 349 7.45 -13.93 0.52
N GLY A 350 8.00 -12.81 0.99
CA GLY A 350 9.06 -12.11 0.28
C GLY A 350 9.26 -10.66 0.72
N MET A 351 10.35 -10.09 0.26
CA MET A 351 10.71 -8.68 0.47
C MET A 351 10.11 -7.86 -0.68
N ILE A 352 8.81 -7.53 -0.60
CA ILE A 352 8.06 -6.87 -1.67
C ILE A 352 7.16 -5.74 -1.16
N CYS A 353 6.64 -4.92 -2.09
CA CYS A 353 5.73 -3.80 -1.82
C CYS A 353 6.34 -2.67 -0.97
N ASN A 354 5.47 -1.93 -0.25
CA ASN A 354 5.85 -0.72 0.48
C ASN A 354 6.90 -0.91 1.57
N PRO A 355 6.86 -1.98 2.39
CA PRO A 355 7.92 -2.23 3.35
C PRO A 355 9.30 -2.36 2.68
N TYR A 356 9.36 -2.95 1.47
CA TYR A 356 10.60 -3.07 0.71
C TYR A 356 11.08 -1.73 0.15
N ALA A 357 10.18 -0.90 -0.38
CA ALA A 357 10.54 0.43 -0.86
C ALA A 357 11.07 1.32 0.26
N LEU A 358 10.42 1.29 1.44
CA LEU A 358 10.89 1.99 2.63
C LEU A 358 12.26 1.48 3.08
N PHE A 359 12.46 0.17 3.11
CA PHE A 359 13.72 -0.46 3.46
C PHE A 359 14.87 0.00 2.53
N LEU A 360 14.69 -0.05 1.21
CA LEU A 360 15.69 0.39 0.24
C LEU A 360 16.04 1.87 0.42
N TYR A 361 15.03 2.72 0.61
CA TYR A 361 15.25 4.14 0.85
C TYR A 361 16.08 4.39 2.10
N LEU A 362 15.77 3.71 3.20
CA LEU A 362 16.49 3.88 4.47
C LEU A 362 17.96 3.39 4.36
N LEU A 363 18.22 2.33 3.58
CA LEU A 363 19.58 1.84 3.36
C LEU A 363 20.48 2.83 2.61
N GLU A 364 19.91 3.68 1.75
CA GLU A 364 20.68 4.67 0.95
C GLU A 364 21.01 5.94 1.73
N LYS A 365 20.43 6.16 2.91
CA LYS A 365 20.61 7.39 3.70
C LYS A 365 21.63 7.20 4.80
N GLU A 366 22.64 8.09 4.88
CA GLU A 366 23.68 8.07 5.91
C GLU A 366 23.10 8.06 7.33
N GLU A 367 22.01 8.80 7.56
CA GLU A 367 21.34 8.92 8.85
C GLU A 367 20.68 7.63 9.37
N TYR A 368 20.56 6.59 8.50
CA TYR A 368 19.96 5.30 8.84
C TYR A 368 20.91 4.12 8.63
N GLN A 369 22.20 4.36 8.34
CA GLN A 369 23.19 3.29 8.12
C GLN A 369 23.45 2.45 9.37
N ASP A 370 23.22 3.02 10.56
CA ASP A 370 23.36 2.32 11.84
C ASP A 370 22.09 1.58 12.28
N TYR A 371 21.03 1.58 11.43
CA TYR A 371 19.81 0.86 11.74
C TYR A 371 19.93 -0.61 11.33
N THR A 372 19.50 -1.51 12.22
CA THR A 372 19.36 -2.93 11.90
C THR A 372 17.99 -3.17 11.27
N HIS A 373 17.99 -3.66 10.03
CA HIS A 373 16.78 -3.97 9.30
C HIS A 373 16.53 -5.48 9.29
N ILE A 374 15.36 -5.91 9.76
CA ILE A 374 15.00 -7.34 9.85
C ILE A 374 13.71 -7.59 9.07
N TRP A 375 13.74 -8.62 8.25
CA TRP A 375 12.59 -9.13 7.52
C TRP A 375 12.06 -10.43 8.13
N VAL A 376 10.75 -10.52 8.31
CA VAL A 376 10.07 -11.77 8.66
C VAL A 376 9.72 -12.48 7.37
N LEU A 377 10.30 -13.66 7.15
CA LEU A 377 10.07 -14.51 5.99
C LEU A 377 9.44 -15.84 6.42
N GLU A 378 8.54 -16.38 5.59
CA GLU A 378 7.81 -17.62 5.86
C GLU A 378 8.73 -18.84 5.79
N ASP A 379 9.75 -18.80 4.90
CA ASP A 379 10.75 -19.88 4.76
C ASP A 379 12.15 -19.29 4.60
N PHE A 380 13.04 -19.64 5.54
CA PHE A 380 14.41 -19.10 5.59
C PHE A 380 15.34 -19.74 4.55
N GLU A 381 15.01 -20.94 4.03
CA GLU A 381 15.89 -21.65 3.11
C GLU A 381 15.69 -21.24 1.65
N ASP A 382 14.49 -20.86 1.24
CA ASP A 382 14.17 -20.48 -0.15
C ASP A 382 14.53 -19.03 -0.52
N ASN A 383 14.76 -18.16 0.45
CA ASN A 383 14.96 -16.71 0.23
C ASN A 383 16.42 -16.24 0.30
N ARG A 384 17.39 -17.17 0.24
CA ARG A 384 18.84 -16.85 0.19
C ARG A 384 19.38 -16.60 -1.23
N LYS A 385 18.51 -16.47 -2.24
CA LYS A 385 18.95 -16.26 -3.64
C LYS A 385 18.74 -14.83 -4.09
#